data_a4d66e0cc8e62a49a5a3f17746940e5a
#
_entry.id   a4d66e0cc8e62a49a5a3f17746940e5a
#
_cell.length_a   1.000
_cell.length_b   1.000
_cell.length_c   1.000
_cell.angle_alpha   90.00
_cell.angle_beta   90.00
_cell.angle_gamma   90.00
#
_symmetry.space_group_name_H-M   'P 1'
#
loop_
_entity.id
_entity.type
_entity.pdbx_description
1 polymer ?
#
loop_
_entity_poly.entity_id
_entity_poly.type
_entity_poly.pdbx_seq_one_letter_code
_entity_poly.pdbx_strand_id
1 'polypeptide(L)'
;EKFIMDADFTGLNLTFPYKEAVMAYLHPTSVAKKIGAANTVFFNSKGKLVGTNTDYDGFCHLINIHGVKLSGKKILILGNGGAGKAVQHAVLSYSPRSVAVATRQNLNDIEKIKKISYMNYGDLTDEYDVIINATILGNSPDMNRSPVNLKDFGKCKIAIDIIYNPFMTEFLLRGKLLGKKVVGGLTMLVGQAISASNYFIASAEGIDFSKELAFPDFLSENMIKCSVANILHDTLDIVIIGMSGAGKTTIGRELAKRLNMSFIDIDEEIEKNSEKSIREYFAAGEEDSFRKLEAAAVDKIFSIADDLSSKIPRVIATGGGTISSMENIKMISKNSLIIYLDRDLNLIKAKDNPIYENISKRKLYDMRNPIYSEISHIHIKHKNSVKSTLNKIVSEVESYYEKDYFN
;
A
#
# COMPACT_ATOMS: atom_id res chain seq x y z
N GLU A 1 15.91 9.78 -27.41
CA GLU A 1 16.84 9.21 -28.41
C GLU A 1 18.25 9.70 -28.18
N LYS A 2 18.53 11.01 -28.31
CA LYS A 2 19.86 11.60 -28.12
C LYS A 2 20.53 11.20 -26.80
N PHE A 3 19.80 11.27 -25.68
CA PHE A 3 20.31 10.90 -24.34
C PHE A 3 20.79 9.45 -24.25
N ILE A 4 20.11 8.51 -24.94
CA ILE A 4 20.50 7.09 -24.97
C ILE A 4 21.70 6.88 -25.91
N MET A 5 21.77 7.63 -27.00
CA MET A 5 22.87 7.51 -27.99
C MET A 5 24.17 8.15 -27.49
N ASP A 6 24.09 9.26 -26.74
CA ASP A 6 25.24 9.96 -26.15
C ASP A 6 25.81 9.24 -24.90
N ALA A 7 25.12 8.28 -24.37
CA ALA A 7 25.40 7.27 -23.32
C ALA A 7 26.56 7.60 -22.35
N ASP A 8 26.37 8.62 -21.51
CA ASP A 8 27.25 8.92 -20.38
C ASP A 8 26.65 8.39 -19.07
N PHE A 9 26.37 7.06 -19.02
CA PHE A 9 25.85 6.37 -17.84
C PHE A 9 26.30 4.91 -17.83
N THR A 10 26.42 4.31 -16.65
CA THR A 10 26.66 2.87 -16.48
C THR A 10 25.39 2.05 -16.68
N GLY A 11 24.26 2.59 -16.19
CA GLY A 11 22.93 2.01 -16.33
C GLY A 11 21.87 3.01 -15.91
N LEU A 12 20.64 2.78 -16.34
CA LEU A 12 19.51 3.65 -16.00
C LEU A 12 18.20 2.87 -15.95
N ASN A 13 17.27 3.36 -15.13
CA ASN A 13 15.90 2.89 -15.11
C ASN A 13 15.00 3.83 -15.94
N LEU A 14 14.04 3.22 -16.65
CA LEU A 14 13.05 3.90 -17.48
C LEU A 14 11.67 3.68 -16.95
N THR A 15 10.84 4.72 -17.01
CA THR A 15 9.44 4.66 -16.63
C THR A 15 8.52 5.04 -17.78
N PHE A 16 7.22 5.11 -17.51
CA PHE A 16 6.24 5.59 -18.47
C PHE A 16 6.63 7.00 -19.00
N PRO A 17 6.46 7.29 -20.31
CA PRO A 17 5.91 6.42 -21.36
C PRO A 17 6.95 5.64 -22.18
N TYR A 18 8.22 5.59 -21.76
CA TYR A 18 9.37 5.23 -22.61
C TYR A 18 9.68 3.72 -22.68
N LYS A 19 9.10 2.89 -21.81
CA LYS A 19 9.44 1.45 -21.66
C LYS A 19 9.32 0.63 -22.97
N GLU A 20 8.34 0.94 -23.82
CA GLU A 20 8.13 0.27 -25.11
C GLU A 20 8.97 0.92 -26.20
N ALA A 21 8.98 2.24 -26.29
CA ALA A 21 9.69 2.98 -27.33
C ALA A 21 11.21 2.74 -27.33
N VAL A 22 11.80 2.54 -26.15
CA VAL A 22 13.25 2.31 -26.00
C VAL A 22 13.72 1.01 -26.65
N MET A 23 12.83 0.03 -26.80
CA MET A 23 13.17 -1.30 -27.37
C MET A 23 13.85 -1.24 -28.74
N ALA A 24 13.52 -0.22 -29.55
CA ALA A 24 14.12 -0.01 -30.87
C ALA A 24 15.63 0.31 -30.83
N TYR A 25 16.15 0.76 -29.70
CA TYR A 25 17.54 1.21 -29.52
C TYR A 25 18.40 0.24 -28.71
N LEU A 26 17.84 -0.90 -28.27
CA LEU A 26 18.49 -1.81 -27.34
C LEU A 26 18.72 -3.20 -27.95
N HIS A 27 19.65 -3.93 -27.35
CA HIS A 27 19.71 -5.37 -27.43
C HIS A 27 18.90 -5.98 -26.29
N PRO A 28 17.61 -6.32 -26.50
CA PRO A 28 16.76 -6.77 -25.41
C PRO A 28 17.11 -8.17 -24.95
N THR A 29 17.06 -8.39 -23.62
CA THR A 29 17.09 -9.74 -23.03
C THR A 29 15.88 -10.56 -23.49
N SER A 30 15.90 -11.88 -23.24
CA SER A 30 14.77 -12.76 -23.56
C SER A 30 13.48 -12.33 -22.85
N VAL A 31 13.59 -11.82 -21.62
CA VAL A 31 12.47 -11.32 -20.82
C VAL A 31 11.91 -10.03 -21.43
N ALA A 32 12.75 -9.02 -21.67
CA ALA A 32 12.29 -7.76 -22.27
C ALA A 32 11.70 -7.97 -23.67
N LYS A 33 12.27 -8.88 -24.47
CA LYS A 33 11.74 -9.25 -25.80
C LYS A 33 10.34 -9.88 -25.72
N LYS A 34 10.14 -10.81 -24.77
CA LYS A 34 8.82 -11.44 -24.55
C LYS A 34 7.77 -10.44 -24.09
N ILE A 35 8.15 -9.51 -23.21
CA ILE A 35 7.24 -8.49 -22.65
C ILE A 35 6.95 -7.37 -23.68
N GLY A 36 7.90 -7.10 -24.59
CA GLY A 36 7.83 -5.98 -25.52
C GLY A 36 8.15 -4.63 -24.86
N ALA A 37 8.79 -4.62 -23.67
CA ALA A 37 9.13 -3.42 -22.92
C ALA A 37 10.37 -3.63 -22.05
N ALA A 38 11.19 -2.58 -21.88
CA ALA A 38 12.32 -2.54 -20.97
C ALA A 38 12.19 -1.39 -19.98
N ASN A 39 12.45 -1.64 -18.71
CA ASN A 39 12.52 -0.61 -17.67
C ASN A 39 13.95 -0.40 -17.13
N THR A 40 14.90 -1.25 -17.51
CA THR A 40 16.29 -1.24 -17.04
C THR A 40 17.23 -1.40 -18.23
N VAL A 41 18.20 -0.48 -18.35
CA VAL A 41 19.14 -0.40 -19.47
C VAL A 41 20.56 -0.30 -18.90
N PHE A 42 21.50 -1.06 -19.46
CA PHE A 42 22.88 -1.13 -19.01
C PHE A 42 23.81 -1.58 -20.16
N PHE A 43 25.11 -1.44 -19.98
CA PHE A 43 26.10 -1.95 -20.94
C PHE A 43 26.52 -3.37 -20.58
N ASN A 44 26.64 -4.26 -21.57
CA ASN A 44 27.29 -5.56 -21.36
C ASN A 44 28.82 -5.44 -21.47
N SER A 45 29.53 -6.51 -21.15
CA SER A 45 31.00 -6.59 -21.22
C SER A 45 31.61 -6.30 -22.64
N LYS A 46 30.76 -6.27 -23.67
CA LYS A 46 31.14 -5.94 -25.06
C LYS A 46 30.78 -4.50 -25.44
N GLY A 47 30.39 -3.66 -24.49
CA GLY A 47 29.98 -2.28 -24.73
C GLY A 47 28.63 -2.13 -25.46
N LYS A 48 27.81 -3.19 -25.57
CA LYS A 48 26.49 -3.12 -26.18
C LYS A 48 25.45 -2.70 -25.17
N LEU A 49 24.56 -1.81 -25.58
CA LEU A 49 23.43 -1.34 -24.75
C LEU A 49 22.36 -2.42 -24.70
N VAL A 50 22.13 -2.97 -23.51
CA VAL A 50 21.19 -4.06 -23.25
C VAL A 50 19.98 -3.53 -22.49
N GLY A 51 18.79 -4.02 -22.82
CA GLY A 51 17.55 -3.73 -22.11
C GLY A 51 16.96 -4.97 -21.46
N THR A 52 16.55 -4.84 -20.20
CA THR A 52 15.81 -5.88 -19.49
C THR A 52 14.56 -5.30 -18.82
N ASN A 53 13.73 -6.17 -18.23
CA ASN A 53 12.50 -5.75 -17.56
C ASN A 53 12.46 -6.30 -16.14
N THR A 54 12.92 -5.49 -15.19
CA THR A 54 12.97 -5.85 -13.77
C THR A 54 11.61 -5.66 -13.06
N ASP A 55 10.58 -5.09 -13.70
CA ASP A 55 9.20 -5.12 -13.18
C ASP A 55 8.70 -6.57 -13.09
N TYR A 56 9.12 -7.44 -14.03
CA TYR A 56 8.86 -8.87 -13.99
C TYR A 56 9.43 -9.51 -12.72
N ASP A 57 10.69 -9.27 -12.43
CA ASP A 57 11.38 -9.79 -11.25
C ASP A 57 10.74 -9.25 -9.97
N GLY A 58 10.48 -7.94 -9.93
CA GLY A 58 9.81 -7.28 -8.80
C GLY A 58 8.43 -7.88 -8.49
N PHE A 59 7.63 -8.19 -9.52
CA PHE A 59 6.33 -8.84 -9.30
C PHE A 59 6.50 -10.28 -8.82
N CYS A 60 7.47 -11.03 -9.33
CA CYS A 60 7.78 -12.38 -8.83
C CYS A 60 8.21 -12.32 -7.34
N HIS A 61 9.05 -11.37 -6.94
CA HIS A 61 9.41 -11.16 -5.54
C HIS A 61 8.17 -10.83 -4.67
N LEU A 62 7.28 -9.96 -5.14
CA LEU A 62 6.03 -9.66 -4.44
C LEU A 62 5.21 -10.93 -4.19
N ILE A 63 4.99 -11.75 -5.20
CA ILE A 63 4.20 -12.99 -5.09
C ILE A 63 4.83 -13.98 -4.10
N ASN A 64 6.16 -14.17 -4.19
CA ASN A 64 6.89 -15.15 -3.37
C ASN A 64 6.96 -14.68 -1.90
N ILE A 65 7.36 -13.43 -1.65
CA ILE A 65 7.53 -12.88 -0.30
C ILE A 65 6.21 -12.83 0.47
N HIS A 66 5.10 -12.49 -0.21
CA HIS A 66 3.78 -12.48 0.42
C HIS A 66 3.07 -13.85 0.40
N GLY A 67 3.74 -14.91 -0.05
CA GLY A 67 3.19 -16.27 -0.08
C GLY A 67 1.91 -16.42 -0.90
N VAL A 68 1.77 -15.63 -1.99
CA VAL A 68 0.57 -15.66 -2.82
C VAL A 68 0.59 -16.87 -3.75
N LYS A 69 -0.42 -17.72 -3.69
CA LYS A 69 -0.54 -18.90 -4.56
C LYS A 69 -1.36 -18.58 -5.80
N LEU A 70 -0.70 -18.49 -6.95
CA LEU A 70 -1.33 -18.21 -8.26
C LEU A 70 -1.59 -19.49 -9.08
N SER A 71 -0.89 -20.60 -8.79
CA SER A 71 -1.04 -21.87 -9.50
C SER A 71 -2.48 -22.40 -9.41
N GLY A 72 -3.05 -22.77 -10.56
CA GLY A 72 -4.42 -23.30 -10.67
C GLY A 72 -5.52 -22.26 -10.46
N LYS A 73 -5.22 -20.99 -10.24
CA LYS A 73 -6.18 -19.90 -10.00
C LYS A 73 -6.68 -19.25 -11.28
N LYS A 74 -7.90 -18.74 -11.25
CA LYS A 74 -8.44 -17.82 -12.26
C LYS A 74 -8.04 -16.40 -11.90
N ILE A 75 -7.29 -15.73 -12.74
CA ILE A 75 -6.67 -14.43 -12.46
C ILE A 75 -7.21 -13.38 -13.41
N LEU A 76 -7.63 -12.23 -12.86
CA LEU A 76 -7.97 -11.04 -13.60
C LEU A 76 -6.89 -9.98 -13.39
N ILE A 77 -6.32 -9.47 -14.47
CA ILE A 77 -5.39 -8.34 -14.47
C ILE A 77 -6.14 -7.13 -15.04
N LEU A 78 -6.14 -6.03 -14.32
CA LEU A 78 -6.73 -4.76 -14.73
C LEU A 78 -5.63 -3.86 -15.28
N GLY A 79 -5.65 -3.59 -16.58
CA GLY A 79 -4.67 -2.76 -17.29
C GLY A 79 -3.68 -3.54 -18.16
N ASN A 80 -3.32 -2.92 -19.30
CA ASN A 80 -2.44 -3.49 -20.34
C ASN A 80 -1.30 -2.53 -20.72
N GLY A 81 -0.87 -1.66 -19.80
CA GLY A 81 0.33 -0.81 -19.98
C GLY A 81 1.64 -1.58 -19.74
N GLY A 82 2.77 -0.90 -19.81
CA GLY A 82 4.10 -1.52 -19.68
C GLY A 82 4.27 -2.39 -18.43
N ALA A 83 3.85 -1.90 -17.24
CA ALA A 83 3.87 -2.71 -16.01
C ALA A 83 2.85 -3.86 -16.06
N GLY A 84 1.66 -3.62 -16.63
CA GLY A 84 0.64 -4.65 -16.83
C GLY A 84 1.14 -5.81 -17.72
N LYS A 85 1.90 -5.54 -18.76
CA LYS A 85 2.54 -6.56 -19.62
C LYS A 85 3.58 -7.38 -18.82
N ALA A 86 4.39 -6.74 -17.98
CA ALA A 86 5.32 -7.45 -17.09
C ALA A 86 4.58 -8.39 -16.12
N VAL A 87 3.51 -7.90 -15.49
CA VAL A 87 2.64 -8.69 -14.61
C VAL A 87 2.01 -9.87 -15.33
N GLN A 88 1.53 -9.71 -16.57
CA GLN A 88 0.96 -10.78 -17.38
C GLN A 88 1.97 -11.93 -17.58
N HIS A 89 3.19 -11.58 -17.98
CA HIS A 89 4.25 -12.58 -18.20
C HIS A 89 4.68 -13.25 -16.89
N ALA A 90 4.79 -12.51 -15.80
CA ALA A 90 5.10 -13.06 -14.49
C ALA A 90 3.99 -14.01 -14.00
N VAL A 91 2.72 -13.63 -14.11
CA VAL A 91 1.59 -14.48 -13.73
C VAL A 91 1.58 -15.81 -14.50
N LEU A 92 1.88 -15.79 -15.81
CA LEU A 92 1.94 -17.01 -16.62
C LEU A 92 3.01 -18.01 -16.15
N SER A 93 4.11 -17.55 -15.54
CA SER A 93 5.17 -18.44 -15.02
C SER A 93 4.71 -19.27 -13.82
N TYR A 94 3.64 -18.87 -13.12
CA TYR A 94 3.07 -19.58 -11.97
C TYR A 94 2.00 -20.61 -12.35
N SER A 95 1.85 -20.94 -13.63
CA SER A 95 0.87 -21.95 -14.10
C SER A 95 -0.57 -21.71 -13.59
N PRO A 96 -1.16 -20.53 -13.83
CA PRO A 96 -2.55 -20.25 -13.48
C PRO A 96 -3.51 -21.13 -14.28
N ARG A 97 -4.75 -21.32 -13.80
CA ARG A 97 -5.82 -22.00 -14.53
C ARG A 97 -6.25 -21.21 -15.76
N SER A 98 -6.40 -19.90 -15.59
CA SER A 98 -6.71 -18.96 -16.68
C SER A 98 -6.29 -17.55 -16.30
N VAL A 99 -5.96 -16.72 -17.28
CA VAL A 99 -5.65 -15.31 -17.13
C VAL A 99 -6.56 -14.51 -18.04
N ALA A 100 -7.22 -13.50 -17.48
CA ALA A 100 -7.97 -12.50 -18.22
C ALA A 100 -7.34 -11.12 -17.99
N VAL A 101 -7.36 -10.27 -19.00
CA VAL A 101 -6.87 -8.88 -18.93
C VAL A 101 -7.98 -7.93 -19.36
N ALA A 102 -8.41 -7.09 -18.42
CA ALA A 102 -9.33 -6.00 -18.73
C ALA A 102 -8.57 -4.74 -19.14
N THR A 103 -8.94 -4.17 -20.27
CA THR A 103 -8.30 -2.98 -20.84
C THR A 103 -9.32 -2.03 -21.47
N ARG A 104 -8.91 -0.75 -21.56
CA ARG A 104 -9.66 0.27 -22.34
C ARG A 104 -9.15 0.42 -23.78
N GLN A 105 -8.04 -0.25 -24.10
CA GLN A 105 -7.51 -0.27 -25.47
C GLN A 105 -8.46 -1.03 -26.39
N ASN A 106 -8.47 -0.67 -27.67
CA ASN A 106 -9.19 -1.44 -28.66
C ASN A 106 -8.57 -2.85 -28.77
N LEU A 107 -9.39 -3.88 -28.60
CA LEU A 107 -8.94 -5.28 -28.57
C LEU A 107 -8.32 -5.75 -29.89
N ASN A 108 -8.59 -5.07 -30.99
CA ASN A 108 -7.98 -5.35 -32.29
C ASN A 108 -6.54 -4.84 -32.42
N ASP A 109 -6.17 -3.84 -31.62
CA ASP A 109 -4.86 -3.19 -31.66
C ASP A 109 -3.88 -3.79 -30.63
N ILE A 110 -4.31 -4.82 -29.88
CA ILE A 110 -3.49 -5.46 -28.84
C ILE A 110 -2.77 -6.67 -29.43
N GLU A 111 -1.44 -6.72 -29.24
CA GLU A 111 -0.67 -7.94 -29.43
C GLU A 111 -1.08 -8.98 -28.38
N LYS A 112 -1.72 -10.07 -28.84
CA LYS A 112 -2.30 -11.08 -27.96
C LYS A 112 -1.25 -12.08 -27.51
N ILE A 113 -1.10 -12.21 -26.18
CA ILE A 113 -0.25 -13.24 -25.57
C ILE A 113 -1.04 -14.55 -25.53
N LYS A 114 -0.42 -15.63 -25.99
CA LYS A 114 -1.01 -16.98 -25.92
C LYS A 114 -1.38 -17.32 -24.46
N LYS A 115 -2.57 -17.88 -24.26
CA LYS A 115 -3.17 -18.23 -22.95
C LYS A 115 -3.72 -17.03 -22.15
N ILE A 116 -3.82 -15.84 -22.71
CA ILE A 116 -4.48 -14.70 -22.10
C ILE A 116 -5.74 -14.34 -22.89
N SER A 117 -6.86 -14.16 -22.18
CA SER A 117 -8.10 -13.61 -22.72
C SER A 117 -8.15 -12.12 -22.47
N TYR A 118 -8.28 -11.33 -23.52
CA TYR A 118 -8.41 -9.87 -23.42
C TYR A 118 -9.89 -9.47 -23.54
N MET A 119 -10.34 -8.53 -22.69
CA MET A 119 -11.74 -8.08 -22.64
C MET A 119 -11.85 -6.60 -22.26
N ASN A 120 -13.02 -6.02 -22.51
CA ASN A 120 -13.37 -4.70 -22.01
C ASN A 120 -13.87 -4.78 -20.56
N TYR A 121 -13.82 -3.65 -19.84
CA TYR A 121 -14.30 -3.58 -18.45
C TYR A 121 -15.80 -3.90 -18.31
N GLY A 122 -16.61 -3.70 -19.35
CA GLY A 122 -18.04 -4.04 -19.37
C GLY A 122 -18.34 -5.53 -19.40
N ASP A 123 -17.37 -6.36 -19.78
CA ASP A 123 -17.54 -7.81 -19.96
C ASP A 123 -17.06 -8.62 -18.73
N LEU A 124 -16.72 -7.93 -17.62
CA LEU A 124 -16.22 -8.56 -16.40
C LEU A 124 -17.30 -9.40 -15.71
N THR A 125 -16.91 -10.59 -15.26
CA THR A 125 -17.74 -11.54 -14.52
C THR A 125 -17.18 -11.86 -13.15
N ASP A 126 -18.01 -12.37 -12.23
CA ASP A 126 -17.57 -12.82 -10.89
C ASP A 126 -17.04 -14.26 -10.93
N GLU A 127 -15.91 -14.48 -11.63
CA GLU A 127 -15.33 -15.82 -11.70
C GLU A 127 -13.87 -15.92 -11.24
N TYR A 128 -13.25 -14.82 -10.84
CA TYR A 128 -11.82 -14.75 -10.57
C TYR A 128 -11.49 -14.99 -9.09
N ASP A 129 -10.44 -15.78 -8.84
CA ASP A 129 -9.90 -16.02 -7.50
C ASP A 129 -8.99 -14.88 -7.03
N VAL A 130 -8.26 -14.27 -7.98
CA VAL A 130 -7.29 -13.19 -7.75
C VAL A 130 -7.56 -12.05 -8.73
N ILE A 131 -7.57 -10.82 -8.23
CA ILE A 131 -7.67 -9.61 -9.05
C ILE A 131 -6.44 -8.75 -8.79
N ILE A 132 -5.77 -8.34 -9.88
CA ILE A 132 -4.53 -7.56 -9.84
C ILE A 132 -4.78 -6.22 -10.50
N ASN A 133 -4.66 -5.12 -9.76
CA ASN A 133 -4.65 -3.78 -10.34
C ASN A 133 -3.25 -3.45 -10.88
N ALA A 134 -3.14 -3.34 -12.19
CA ALA A 134 -1.95 -2.89 -12.91
C ALA A 134 -2.24 -1.59 -13.69
N THR A 135 -3.25 -0.82 -13.26
CA THR A 135 -3.56 0.52 -13.77
C THR A 135 -2.96 1.59 -12.88
N ILE A 136 -3.06 2.84 -13.29
CA ILE A 136 -2.68 4.02 -12.48
C ILE A 136 -3.84 4.49 -11.58
N LEU A 137 -5.03 3.87 -11.64
CA LEU A 137 -6.18 4.31 -10.85
C LEU A 137 -5.99 3.98 -9.37
N GLY A 138 -6.02 5.01 -8.55
CA GLY A 138 -5.73 4.93 -7.12
C GLY A 138 -4.32 5.37 -6.74
N ASN A 139 -3.47 5.72 -7.71
CA ASN A 139 -2.15 6.32 -7.47
C ASN A 139 -2.27 7.82 -7.14
N SER A 140 -1.30 8.37 -6.41
CA SER A 140 -1.17 9.81 -6.21
C SER A 140 -1.07 10.55 -7.56
N PRO A 141 -1.75 11.71 -7.73
CA PRO A 141 -2.61 12.42 -6.76
C PRO A 141 -4.07 11.92 -6.70
N ASP A 142 -4.54 11.08 -7.63
CA ASP A 142 -5.94 10.65 -7.75
C ASP A 142 -6.23 9.36 -6.92
N MET A 143 -5.92 9.43 -5.60
CA MET A 143 -5.90 8.27 -4.71
C MET A 143 -7.28 7.70 -4.33
N ASN A 144 -8.37 8.42 -4.62
CA ASN A 144 -9.73 8.03 -4.20
C ASN A 144 -10.46 7.18 -5.26
N ARG A 145 -9.73 6.63 -6.23
CA ARG A 145 -10.30 5.84 -7.32
C ARG A 145 -9.90 4.37 -7.22
N SER A 146 -10.80 3.52 -7.69
CA SER A 146 -10.57 2.08 -7.83
C SER A 146 -10.98 1.65 -9.25
N PRO A 147 -10.23 0.77 -9.90
CA PRO A 147 -10.56 0.33 -11.27
C PRO A 147 -11.84 -0.51 -11.34
N VAL A 148 -12.21 -1.17 -10.24
CA VAL A 148 -13.42 -2.00 -10.12
C VAL A 148 -13.99 -1.91 -8.69
N ASN A 149 -15.25 -2.24 -8.53
CA ASN A 149 -15.86 -2.41 -7.23
C ASN A 149 -15.72 -3.89 -6.78
N LEU A 150 -14.86 -4.16 -5.79
CA LEU A 150 -14.60 -5.54 -5.32
C LEU A 150 -15.81 -6.23 -4.68
N LYS A 151 -16.90 -5.52 -4.38
CA LYS A 151 -18.17 -6.13 -3.95
C LYS A 151 -18.79 -7.00 -5.04
N ASP A 152 -18.55 -6.64 -6.32
CA ASP A 152 -19.10 -7.35 -7.47
C ASP A 152 -18.33 -8.65 -7.76
N PHE A 153 -17.26 -8.93 -7.00
CA PHE A 153 -16.39 -10.09 -7.16
C PHE A 153 -16.35 -10.93 -5.88
N GLY A 154 -17.46 -11.61 -5.57
CA GLY A 154 -17.61 -12.42 -4.35
C GLY A 154 -16.66 -13.62 -4.29
N LYS A 155 -16.28 -14.19 -5.45
CA LYS A 155 -15.32 -15.31 -5.53
C LYS A 155 -13.88 -14.88 -5.30
N CYS A 156 -13.55 -13.63 -5.52
CA CYS A 156 -12.20 -13.09 -5.32
C CYS A 156 -11.79 -13.21 -3.85
N LYS A 157 -10.66 -13.85 -3.61
CA LYS A 157 -10.07 -14.02 -2.27
C LYS A 157 -8.83 -13.17 -2.06
N ILE A 158 -8.16 -12.74 -3.14
CA ILE A 158 -6.90 -12.01 -3.09
C ILE A 158 -7.00 -10.81 -4.03
N ALA A 159 -6.74 -9.62 -3.50
CA ALA A 159 -6.62 -8.38 -4.28
C ALA A 159 -5.17 -7.87 -4.20
N ILE A 160 -4.54 -7.69 -5.34
CA ILE A 160 -3.16 -7.20 -5.47
C ILE A 160 -3.19 -5.87 -6.19
N ASP A 161 -2.46 -4.88 -5.69
CA ASP A 161 -2.28 -3.60 -6.35
C ASP A 161 -0.78 -3.33 -6.55
N ILE A 162 -0.34 -3.07 -7.77
CA ILE A 162 1.07 -2.72 -8.01
C ILE A 162 1.39 -1.26 -7.67
N ILE A 163 0.40 -0.47 -7.30
CA ILE A 163 0.58 0.89 -6.76
C ILE A 163 1.22 0.81 -5.39
N TYR A 164 2.17 1.70 -5.12
CA TYR A 164 2.91 1.81 -3.86
C TYR A 164 2.72 3.16 -3.15
N ASN A 165 2.11 4.13 -3.79
CA ASN A 165 1.74 5.43 -3.21
C ASN A 165 0.30 5.80 -3.59
N PRO A 166 -0.67 5.69 -2.66
CA PRO A 166 -0.52 5.31 -1.25
C PRO A 166 -0.22 3.81 -1.05
N PHE A 167 0.27 3.43 0.14
CA PHE A 167 0.48 2.01 0.49
C PHE A 167 -0.84 1.24 0.57
N MET A 168 -1.92 1.89 1.04
CA MET A 168 -3.27 1.34 1.05
C MET A 168 -4.15 2.13 0.07
N THR A 169 -4.26 1.64 -1.16
CA THR A 169 -5.14 2.22 -2.17
C THR A 169 -6.62 1.99 -1.83
N GLU A 170 -7.53 2.75 -2.43
CA GLU A 170 -8.98 2.53 -2.30
C GLU A 170 -9.37 1.09 -2.71
N PHE A 171 -8.71 0.53 -3.72
CA PHE A 171 -8.92 -0.85 -4.15
C PHE A 171 -8.53 -1.85 -3.06
N LEU A 172 -7.36 -1.70 -2.44
CA LEU A 172 -6.89 -2.57 -1.34
C LEU A 172 -7.74 -2.39 -0.07
N LEU A 173 -8.05 -1.15 0.31
CA LEU A 173 -8.88 -0.88 1.49
C LEU A 173 -10.24 -1.55 1.37
N ARG A 174 -10.90 -1.45 0.22
CA ARG A 174 -12.18 -2.16 -0.03
C ARG A 174 -12.02 -3.67 0.03
N GLY A 175 -10.92 -4.19 -0.51
CA GLY A 175 -10.59 -5.61 -0.40
C GLY A 175 -10.47 -6.05 1.05
N LYS A 176 -9.73 -5.31 1.88
CA LYS A 176 -9.55 -5.56 3.32
C LYS A 176 -10.90 -5.56 4.06
N LEU A 177 -11.72 -4.54 3.86
CA LEU A 177 -13.07 -4.43 4.46
C LEU A 177 -14.05 -5.53 4.01
N LEU A 178 -13.75 -6.24 2.93
CA LEU A 178 -14.49 -7.41 2.44
C LEU A 178 -13.84 -8.74 2.87
N GLY A 179 -12.86 -8.71 3.78
CA GLY A 179 -12.15 -9.89 4.30
C GLY A 179 -11.30 -10.61 3.26
N LYS A 180 -10.85 -9.92 2.20
CA LYS A 180 -9.95 -10.48 1.20
C LYS A 180 -8.49 -10.29 1.66
N LYS A 181 -7.58 -11.22 1.29
CA LYS A 181 -6.14 -10.95 1.41
C LYS A 181 -5.78 -9.82 0.45
N VAL A 182 -5.08 -8.80 0.96
CA VAL A 182 -4.64 -7.65 0.16
C VAL A 182 -3.11 -7.57 0.13
N VAL A 183 -2.54 -7.20 -1.03
CA VAL A 183 -1.10 -7.07 -1.21
C VAL A 183 -0.81 -5.79 -2.00
N GLY A 184 -0.01 -4.89 -1.44
CA GLY A 184 0.38 -3.62 -2.06
C GLY A 184 1.69 -3.70 -2.84
N GLY A 185 1.94 -2.70 -3.70
CA GLY A 185 3.01 -2.69 -4.69
C GLY A 185 4.41 -2.39 -4.16
N LEU A 186 4.59 -2.03 -2.88
CA LEU A 186 5.91 -1.61 -2.36
C LEU A 186 6.98 -2.69 -2.52
N THR A 187 6.64 -3.94 -2.25
CA THR A 187 7.57 -5.07 -2.43
C THR A 187 8.00 -5.23 -3.90
N MET A 188 7.08 -5.00 -4.85
CA MET A 188 7.42 -4.99 -6.28
C MET A 188 8.37 -3.86 -6.63
N LEU A 189 8.12 -2.64 -6.11
CA LEU A 189 8.97 -1.47 -6.33
C LEU A 189 10.40 -1.72 -5.85
N VAL A 190 10.55 -2.22 -4.62
CA VAL A 190 11.87 -2.52 -4.04
C VAL A 190 12.54 -3.68 -4.77
N GLY A 191 11.81 -4.74 -5.06
CA GLY A 191 12.32 -5.92 -5.77
C GLY A 191 12.87 -5.58 -7.15
N GLN A 192 12.15 -4.77 -7.95
CA GLN A 192 12.63 -4.34 -9.26
C GLN A 192 13.88 -3.45 -9.16
N ALA A 193 13.98 -2.60 -8.13
CA ALA A 193 15.13 -1.73 -7.93
C ALA A 193 16.39 -2.53 -7.54
N ILE A 194 16.26 -3.51 -6.66
CA ILE A 194 17.36 -4.42 -6.29
C ILE A 194 17.81 -5.23 -7.50
N SER A 195 16.88 -5.77 -8.30
CA SER A 195 17.20 -6.48 -9.53
C SER A 195 17.94 -5.57 -10.54
N ALA A 196 17.48 -4.32 -10.70
CA ALA A 196 18.16 -3.35 -11.57
C ALA A 196 19.59 -3.02 -11.08
N SER A 197 19.76 -2.80 -9.77
CA SER A 197 21.06 -2.52 -9.16
C SER A 197 22.06 -3.66 -9.41
N ASN A 198 21.61 -4.91 -9.38
CA ASN A 198 22.44 -6.07 -9.69
C ASN A 198 22.97 -6.03 -11.14
N TYR A 199 22.12 -5.64 -12.10
CA TYR A 199 22.55 -5.44 -13.49
C TYR A 199 23.55 -4.29 -13.62
N PHE A 200 23.37 -3.18 -12.89
CA PHE A 200 24.29 -2.04 -12.93
C PHE A 200 25.66 -2.39 -12.34
N ILE A 201 25.71 -3.08 -11.20
CA ILE A 201 26.96 -3.53 -10.57
C ILE A 201 27.69 -4.50 -11.50
N ALA A 202 27.01 -5.49 -12.02
CA ALA A 202 27.62 -6.47 -12.92
C ALA A 202 28.10 -5.83 -14.23
N SER A 203 27.39 -4.79 -14.73
CA SER A 203 27.86 -3.99 -15.88
C SER A 203 29.15 -3.24 -15.55
N ALA A 204 29.22 -2.59 -14.38
CA ALA A 204 30.42 -1.86 -13.94
C ALA A 204 31.65 -2.79 -13.74
N GLU A 205 31.39 -4.01 -13.28
CA GLU A 205 32.43 -5.04 -13.06
C GLU A 205 32.80 -5.80 -14.33
N GLY A 206 32.19 -5.53 -15.49
CA GLY A 206 32.43 -6.19 -16.76
C GLY A 206 32.02 -7.66 -16.80
N ILE A 207 31.08 -8.07 -15.96
CA ILE A 207 30.57 -9.44 -15.89
C ILE A 207 29.78 -9.78 -17.16
N ASP A 208 29.99 -10.98 -17.72
CA ASP A 208 29.25 -11.43 -18.89
C ASP A 208 27.84 -11.90 -18.55
N PHE A 209 26.85 -11.17 -19.02
CA PHE A 209 25.42 -11.47 -18.87
C PHE A 209 24.91 -12.61 -19.77
N SER A 210 25.76 -13.31 -20.49
CA SER A 210 25.38 -14.50 -21.29
C SER A 210 24.91 -15.67 -20.41
N LYS A 211 25.25 -15.63 -19.11
CA LYS A 211 24.68 -16.50 -18.07
C LYS A 211 23.72 -15.65 -17.22
N GLU A 212 22.49 -16.11 -17.07
CA GLU A 212 21.53 -15.47 -16.14
C GLU A 212 22.22 -15.22 -14.80
N LEU A 213 22.20 -13.96 -14.34
CA LEU A 213 22.72 -13.59 -13.03
C LEU A 213 21.78 -14.20 -11.97
N ALA A 214 22.04 -15.46 -11.63
CA ALA A 214 21.40 -16.09 -10.49
C ALA A 214 22.04 -15.53 -9.21
N PHE A 215 21.56 -14.38 -8.73
CA PHE A 215 21.80 -14.03 -7.34
C PHE A 215 21.09 -15.05 -6.46
N PRO A 216 21.69 -15.50 -5.34
CA PRO A 216 21.01 -16.39 -4.41
C PRO A 216 19.68 -15.73 -4.00
N ASP A 217 18.55 -16.35 -4.33
CA ASP A 217 17.19 -15.83 -4.06
C ASP A 217 17.02 -15.36 -2.62
N PHE A 218 17.65 -16.08 -1.69
CA PHE A 218 17.61 -15.75 -0.26
C PHE A 218 18.24 -14.39 0.09
N LEU A 219 19.37 -14.00 -0.52
CA LEU A 219 20.00 -12.69 -0.26
C LEU A 219 19.13 -11.57 -0.82
N SER A 220 18.60 -11.75 -2.03
CA SER A 220 17.67 -10.78 -2.64
C SER A 220 16.41 -10.62 -1.81
N GLU A 221 15.81 -11.70 -1.31
CA GLU A 221 14.59 -11.66 -0.51
C GLU A 221 14.80 -10.92 0.81
N ASN A 222 15.87 -11.20 1.54
CA ASN A 222 16.18 -10.50 2.79
C ASN A 222 16.47 -9.02 2.56
N MET A 223 17.21 -8.66 1.52
CA MET A 223 17.46 -7.26 1.16
C MET A 223 16.17 -6.53 0.84
N ILE A 224 15.25 -7.17 0.11
CA ILE A 224 13.95 -6.59 -0.20
C ILE A 224 13.15 -6.37 1.09
N LYS A 225 13.06 -7.37 1.96
CA LYS A 225 12.32 -7.25 3.23
C LYS A 225 12.89 -6.14 4.11
N CYS A 226 14.20 -6.07 4.29
CA CYS A 226 14.84 -5.01 5.07
C CYS A 226 14.60 -3.62 4.45
N SER A 227 14.71 -3.48 3.14
CA SER A 227 14.48 -2.20 2.47
C SER A 227 13.02 -1.76 2.56
N VAL A 228 12.07 -2.69 2.41
CA VAL A 228 10.64 -2.42 2.59
C VAL A 228 10.36 -1.99 4.03
N ALA A 229 10.91 -2.71 5.03
CA ALA A 229 10.75 -2.36 6.44
C ALA A 229 11.26 -0.95 6.75
N ASN A 230 12.43 -0.58 6.23
CA ASN A 230 12.99 0.77 6.38
C ASN A 230 12.10 1.84 5.75
N ILE A 231 11.61 1.62 4.53
CA ILE A 231 10.70 2.57 3.85
C ILE A 231 9.42 2.75 4.68
N LEU A 232 8.81 1.66 5.18
CA LEU A 232 7.61 1.74 6.00
C LEU A 232 7.87 2.50 7.30
N HIS A 233 9.00 2.21 7.97
CA HIS A 233 9.43 2.90 9.18
C HIS A 233 9.59 4.41 8.96
N ASP A 234 10.20 4.80 7.83
CA ASP A 234 10.54 6.20 7.53
C ASP A 234 9.37 7.00 6.94
N THR A 235 8.26 6.34 6.56
CA THR A 235 7.17 7.01 5.84
C THR A 235 5.78 6.86 6.46
N LEU A 236 5.50 5.78 7.22
CA LEU A 236 4.17 5.58 7.80
C LEU A 236 3.95 6.43 9.05
N ASP A 237 2.84 7.17 9.09
CA ASP A 237 2.31 7.70 10.34
C ASP A 237 1.82 6.56 11.23
N ILE A 238 1.98 6.67 12.55
CA ILE A 238 1.38 5.75 13.51
C ILE A 238 0.08 6.37 14.02
N VAL A 239 -1.05 5.77 13.66
CA VAL A 239 -2.37 6.28 14.03
C VAL A 239 -2.98 5.42 15.13
N ILE A 240 -3.36 6.05 16.26
CA ILE A 240 -3.98 5.37 17.39
C ILE A 240 -5.49 5.62 17.36
N ILE A 241 -6.25 4.55 17.15
CA ILE A 241 -7.71 4.53 17.17
C ILE A 241 -8.24 3.80 18.40
N GLY A 242 -9.50 4.01 18.74
CA GLY A 242 -10.18 3.35 19.87
C GLY A 242 -11.23 4.23 20.55
N MET A 243 -11.93 3.68 21.51
CA MET A 243 -13.00 4.37 22.22
C MET A 243 -12.53 5.67 22.88
N SER A 244 -13.45 6.62 23.02
CA SER A 244 -13.21 7.82 23.81
C SER A 244 -12.87 7.45 25.27
N GLY A 245 -11.81 8.05 25.84
CA GLY A 245 -11.31 7.68 27.17
C GLY A 245 -10.47 6.41 27.23
N ALA A 246 -10.13 5.79 26.10
CA ALA A 246 -9.23 4.63 26.06
C ALA A 246 -7.77 4.97 26.38
N GLY A 247 -7.38 6.24 26.40
CA GLY A 247 -6.02 6.70 26.70
C GLY A 247 -5.15 7.00 25.47
N LYS A 248 -5.77 7.17 24.30
CA LYS A 248 -5.07 7.43 23.01
C LYS A 248 -4.10 8.60 23.10
N THR A 249 -4.55 9.76 23.57
CA THR A 249 -3.73 10.97 23.74
C THR A 249 -2.51 10.73 24.65
N THR A 250 -2.73 10.10 25.80
CA THR A 250 -1.67 9.80 26.78
C THR A 250 -0.64 8.83 26.20
N ILE A 251 -1.11 7.73 25.63
CA ILE A 251 -0.25 6.72 25.01
C ILE A 251 0.45 7.30 23.79
N GLY A 252 -0.26 8.08 22.95
CA GLY A 252 0.29 8.69 21.75
C GLY A 252 1.43 9.67 22.03
N ARG A 253 1.28 10.56 23.04
CA ARG A 253 2.33 11.48 23.44
C ARG A 253 3.58 10.78 23.94
N GLU A 254 3.43 9.75 24.77
CA GLU A 254 4.56 9.00 25.30
C GLU A 254 5.20 8.11 24.23
N LEU A 255 4.42 7.56 23.29
CA LEU A 255 4.93 6.82 22.14
C LEU A 255 5.75 7.74 21.21
N ALA A 256 5.23 8.92 20.89
CA ALA A 256 5.93 9.91 20.06
C ALA A 256 7.28 10.31 20.66
N LYS A 257 7.34 10.58 21.97
CA LYS A 257 8.61 10.85 22.69
C LYS A 257 9.59 9.68 22.55
N ARG A 258 9.11 8.45 22.73
CA ARG A 258 9.95 7.25 22.68
C ARG A 258 10.50 6.95 21.29
N LEU A 259 9.73 7.25 20.24
CA LEU A 259 10.11 7.05 18.84
C LEU A 259 10.78 8.27 18.22
N ASN A 260 10.94 9.37 18.98
CA ASN A 260 11.44 10.67 18.49
C ASN A 260 10.62 11.22 17.31
N MET A 261 9.29 11.05 17.38
CA MET A 261 8.33 11.53 16.38
C MET A 261 7.53 12.72 16.92
N SER A 262 6.96 13.53 16.02
CA SER A 262 5.98 14.55 16.42
C SER A 262 4.64 13.90 16.80
N PHE A 263 3.87 14.58 17.67
CA PHE A 263 2.56 14.12 18.11
C PHE A 263 1.46 15.08 17.67
N ILE A 264 0.36 14.53 17.18
CA ILE A 264 -0.87 15.25 16.83
C ILE A 264 -2.04 14.55 17.50
N ASP A 265 -2.92 15.32 18.13
CA ASP A 265 -4.24 14.86 18.57
C ASP A 265 -5.32 15.58 17.75
N ILE A 266 -6.15 14.81 17.05
CA ILE A 266 -7.17 15.39 16.14
C ILE A 266 -8.18 16.21 16.94
N ASP A 267 -8.60 15.75 18.12
CA ASP A 267 -9.54 16.47 18.96
C ASP A 267 -8.93 17.82 19.43
N GLU A 268 -7.66 17.85 19.82
CA GLU A 268 -6.95 19.10 20.19
C GLU A 268 -6.78 20.04 18.99
N GLU A 269 -6.51 19.52 17.78
CA GLU A 269 -6.40 20.34 16.58
C GLU A 269 -7.75 20.98 16.19
N ILE A 270 -8.86 20.26 16.39
CA ILE A 270 -10.19 20.81 16.17
C ILE A 270 -10.46 21.94 17.17
N GLU A 271 -10.22 21.73 18.47
CA GLU A 271 -10.47 22.74 19.50
C GLU A 271 -9.60 24.00 19.33
N LYS A 272 -8.36 23.86 18.88
CA LYS A 272 -7.49 25.02 18.55
C LYS A 272 -8.02 25.91 17.42
N ASN A 273 -8.74 25.32 16.48
CA ASN A 273 -9.22 26.01 15.28
C ASN A 273 -10.73 26.28 15.35
N SER A 274 -11.38 26.04 16.48
CA SER A 274 -12.81 26.20 16.72
C SER A 274 -13.06 27.24 17.83
N GLU A 275 -14.16 27.97 17.73
CA GLU A 275 -14.61 28.91 18.77
C GLU A 275 -15.26 28.19 19.98
N LYS A 276 -15.64 26.91 19.81
CA LYS A 276 -16.30 26.09 20.81
C LYS A 276 -15.46 24.84 21.11
N SER A 277 -15.49 24.38 22.36
CA SER A 277 -14.98 23.07 22.73
C SER A 277 -15.86 21.95 22.13
N ILE A 278 -15.30 20.75 21.99
CA ILE A 278 -16.06 19.56 21.55
C ILE A 278 -17.27 19.33 22.46
N ARG A 279 -17.13 19.56 23.75
CA ARG A 279 -18.21 19.41 24.72
C ARG A 279 -19.38 20.37 24.45
N GLU A 280 -19.07 21.61 24.07
CA GLU A 280 -20.11 22.61 23.75
C GLU A 280 -20.88 22.26 22.49
N TYR A 281 -20.22 21.69 21.45
CA TYR A 281 -20.91 21.18 20.26
C TYR A 281 -21.93 20.09 20.59
N PHE A 282 -21.50 19.09 21.39
CA PHE A 282 -22.41 18.00 21.78
C PHE A 282 -23.54 18.46 22.73
N ALA A 283 -23.27 19.36 23.66
CA ALA A 283 -24.25 19.92 24.55
C ALA A 283 -25.32 20.78 23.83
N ALA A 284 -24.91 21.45 22.75
CA ALA A 284 -25.79 22.23 21.88
C ALA A 284 -26.56 21.37 20.87
N GLY A 285 -26.31 20.07 20.78
CA GLY A 285 -26.89 19.20 19.74
C GLY A 285 -26.33 19.43 18.35
N GLU A 286 -25.17 20.08 18.21
CA GLU A 286 -24.52 20.43 16.95
C GLU A 286 -23.51 19.35 16.49
N GLU A 287 -23.83 18.07 16.69
CA GLU A 287 -22.92 16.97 16.32
C GLU A 287 -22.54 16.98 14.83
N ASP A 288 -23.48 17.29 13.93
CA ASP A 288 -23.20 17.37 12.48
C ASP A 288 -22.17 18.45 12.15
N SER A 289 -22.19 19.59 12.84
CA SER A 289 -21.23 20.66 12.68
C SER A 289 -19.84 20.21 13.15
N PHE A 290 -19.77 19.53 14.30
CA PHE A 290 -18.53 18.94 14.79
C PHE A 290 -17.98 17.89 13.80
N ARG A 291 -18.82 17.02 13.21
CA ARG A 291 -18.36 16.03 12.22
C ARG A 291 -17.78 16.64 10.97
N LYS A 292 -18.27 17.78 10.54
CA LYS A 292 -17.66 18.54 9.43
C LYS A 292 -16.27 19.08 9.77
N LEU A 293 -16.11 19.62 11.00
CA LEU A 293 -14.79 20.07 11.48
C LEU A 293 -13.82 18.91 11.63
N GLU A 294 -14.28 17.76 12.15
CA GLU A 294 -13.48 16.53 12.26
C GLU A 294 -13.02 16.04 10.89
N ALA A 295 -13.89 15.99 9.89
CA ALA A 295 -13.55 15.61 8.53
C ALA A 295 -12.52 16.58 7.90
N ALA A 296 -12.70 17.90 8.08
CA ALA A 296 -11.76 18.90 7.59
C ALA A 296 -10.39 18.80 8.28
N ALA A 297 -10.35 18.52 9.59
CA ALA A 297 -9.11 18.30 10.32
C ALA A 297 -8.38 17.03 9.85
N VAL A 298 -9.11 15.94 9.64
CA VAL A 298 -8.57 14.70 9.08
C VAL A 298 -7.99 14.95 7.69
N ASP A 299 -8.74 15.59 6.81
CA ASP A 299 -8.27 15.91 5.46
C ASP A 299 -6.97 16.74 5.51
N LYS A 300 -6.93 17.81 6.29
CA LYS A 300 -5.75 18.66 6.47
C LYS A 300 -4.54 17.89 7.01
N ILE A 301 -4.73 17.01 8.00
CA ILE A 301 -3.64 16.26 8.65
C ILE A 301 -3.09 15.18 7.72
N PHE A 302 -3.95 14.47 6.99
CA PHE A 302 -3.57 13.34 6.14
C PHE A 302 -3.41 13.70 4.66
N SER A 303 -3.55 14.99 4.26
CA SER A 303 -3.17 15.43 2.91
C SER A 303 -1.72 15.09 2.66
N ILE A 304 -1.49 14.22 1.67
CA ILE A 304 -0.17 13.68 1.40
C ILE A 304 0.52 14.61 0.41
N ALA A 305 1.75 15.04 0.71
CA ALA A 305 2.63 15.60 -0.29
C ALA A 305 2.91 14.54 -1.37
N ASP A 306 3.03 14.94 -2.62
CA ASP A 306 3.28 14.04 -3.77
C ASP A 306 4.58 13.24 -3.60
N ASP A 307 5.52 13.75 -2.81
CA ASP A 307 6.81 13.13 -2.51
C ASP A 307 6.83 12.54 -1.08
N LEU A 308 6.74 11.21 -1.00
CA LEU A 308 6.88 10.46 0.26
C LEU A 308 8.27 10.58 0.87
N SER A 309 9.32 10.90 0.08
CA SER A 309 10.70 10.99 0.59
C SER A 309 10.93 12.19 1.50
N SER A 310 10.08 13.21 1.42
CA SER A 310 10.11 14.39 2.29
C SER A 310 9.21 14.28 3.53
N LYS A 311 8.43 13.20 3.65
CA LYS A 311 7.50 13.00 4.76
C LYS A 311 8.24 12.60 6.03
N ILE A 312 7.95 13.30 7.12
CA ILE A 312 8.41 12.92 8.48
C ILE A 312 7.26 12.20 9.18
N PRO A 313 7.43 10.93 9.60
CA PRO A 313 6.40 10.17 10.31
C PRO A 313 5.97 10.83 11.62
N ARG A 314 4.70 10.67 11.94
CA ARG A 314 4.07 11.28 13.12
C ARG A 314 3.30 10.22 13.91
N VAL A 315 3.10 10.45 15.20
CA VAL A 315 2.11 9.73 15.99
C VAL A 315 0.84 10.56 16.07
N ILE A 316 -0.29 10.01 15.66
CA ILE A 316 -1.56 10.71 15.57
C ILE A 316 -2.60 9.98 16.42
N ALA A 317 -3.22 10.68 17.38
CA ALA A 317 -4.37 10.20 18.13
C ALA A 317 -5.67 10.69 17.48
N THR A 318 -6.64 9.80 17.27
CA THR A 318 -7.94 10.16 16.69
C THR A 318 -9.00 10.41 17.77
N GLY A 319 -10.06 11.13 17.43
CA GLY A 319 -11.30 11.12 18.20
C GLY A 319 -11.92 9.71 18.23
N GLY A 320 -12.73 9.43 19.26
CA GLY A 320 -13.39 8.12 19.35
C GLY A 320 -14.46 7.88 18.27
N GLY A 321 -14.94 8.91 17.59
CA GLY A 321 -15.92 8.84 16.52
C GLY A 321 -15.36 9.01 15.11
N THR A 322 -14.09 9.34 14.98
CA THR A 322 -13.44 9.64 13.69
C THR A 322 -13.62 8.53 12.65
N ILE A 323 -13.63 7.27 13.09
CA ILE A 323 -13.84 6.09 12.22
C ILE A 323 -15.32 5.85 11.84
N SER A 324 -16.24 6.68 12.27
CA SER A 324 -17.66 6.55 11.87
C SER A 324 -17.91 7.05 10.45
N SER A 325 -16.98 7.82 9.87
CA SER A 325 -17.00 8.26 8.48
C SER A 325 -16.08 7.38 7.62
N MET A 326 -16.61 6.86 6.51
CA MET A 326 -15.82 6.09 5.54
C MET A 326 -14.75 6.96 4.87
N GLU A 327 -15.03 8.25 4.66
CA GLU A 327 -14.07 9.21 4.11
C GLU A 327 -12.88 9.38 5.04
N ASN A 328 -13.11 9.51 6.35
CA ASN A 328 -12.04 9.57 7.35
C ASN A 328 -11.23 8.27 7.37
N ILE A 329 -11.90 7.10 7.32
CA ILE A 329 -11.22 5.80 7.26
C ILE A 329 -10.28 5.74 6.04
N LYS A 330 -10.75 6.17 4.87
CA LYS A 330 -9.92 6.22 3.65
C LYS A 330 -8.70 7.08 3.84
N MET A 331 -8.87 8.30 4.35
CA MET A 331 -7.76 9.23 4.55
C MET A 331 -6.72 8.68 5.52
N ILE A 332 -7.19 8.18 6.68
CA ILE A 332 -6.34 7.62 7.73
C ILE A 332 -5.57 6.37 7.23
N SER A 333 -6.20 5.54 6.40
CA SER A 333 -5.62 4.26 5.99
C SER A 333 -4.54 4.37 4.92
N LYS A 334 -4.45 5.46 4.16
CA LYS A 334 -3.59 5.58 2.96
C LYS A 334 -2.13 5.26 3.23
N ASN A 335 -1.53 5.96 4.19
CA ASN A 335 -0.10 5.85 4.51
C ASN A 335 0.10 5.85 6.03
N SER A 336 -0.56 4.93 6.73
CA SER A 336 -0.51 4.84 8.19
C SER A 336 -0.49 3.41 8.69
N LEU A 337 0.27 3.20 9.75
CA LEU A 337 0.18 2.03 10.60
C LEU A 337 -0.89 2.30 11.67
N ILE A 338 -2.01 1.61 11.60
CA ILE A 338 -3.16 1.84 12.49
C ILE A 338 -3.09 0.89 13.67
N ILE A 339 -3.09 1.45 14.89
CA ILE A 339 -3.07 0.72 16.15
C ILE A 339 -4.43 0.90 16.84
N TYR A 340 -5.14 -0.19 17.08
CA TYR A 340 -6.35 -0.18 17.90
C TYR A 340 -5.97 -0.32 19.37
N LEU A 341 -6.19 0.74 20.15
CA LEU A 341 -6.04 0.75 21.60
C LEU A 341 -7.37 0.34 22.25
N ASP A 342 -7.50 -0.96 22.56
CA ASP A 342 -8.68 -1.56 23.17
C ASP A 342 -8.56 -1.52 24.70
N ARG A 343 -9.50 -0.82 25.35
CA ARG A 343 -9.56 -0.70 26.81
C ARG A 343 -10.88 -1.28 27.33
N ASP A 344 -10.78 -2.04 28.42
CA ASP A 344 -11.98 -2.53 29.11
C ASP A 344 -12.94 -1.38 29.43
N LEU A 345 -14.20 -1.56 29.05
CA LEU A 345 -15.25 -0.56 29.21
C LEU A 345 -15.45 -0.14 30.68
N ASN A 346 -15.16 -1.04 31.64
CA ASN A 346 -15.23 -0.73 33.06
C ASN A 346 -14.16 0.25 33.51
N LEU A 347 -13.03 0.32 32.80
CA LEU A 347 -11.93 1.24 33.06
C LEU A 347 -12.07 2.58 32.35
N ILE A 348 -13.01 2.71 31.42
CA ILE A 348 -13.30 3.96 30.72
C ILE A 348 -14.22 4.83 31.58
N LYS A 349 -13.72 5.99 32.04
CA LYS A 349 -14.51 6.96 32.79
C LYS A 349 -15.48 7.67 31.87
N ALA A 350 -16.80 7.57 32.16
CA ALA A 350 -17.85 8.22 31.34
C ALA A 350 -18.00 9.71 31.67
N LYS A 351 -17.60 10.13 32.88
CA LYS A 351 -17.96 11.45 33.47
C LYS A 351 -17.43 12.66 32.68
N ASP A 352 -16.41 12.46 31.84
CA ASP A 352 -15.74 13.57 31.15
C ASP A 352 -15.98 13.57 29.63
N ASN A 353 -16.91 12.74 29.13
CA ASN A 353 -17.14 12.65 27.69
C ASN A 353 -18.60 12.79 27.33
N PRO A 354 -19.02 13.90 26.67
CA PRO A 354 -20.42 14.24 26.41
C PRO A 354 -21.15 13.19 25.55
N ILE A 355 -20.45 12.42 24.75
CA ILE A 355 -21.07 11.37 23.89
C ILE A 355 -21.74 10.27 24.75
N TYR A 356 -21.26 10.04 25.98
CA TYR A 356 -21.82 9.03 26.86
C TYR A 356 -23.06 9.52 27.62
N GLU A 357 -23.45 10.80 27.52
CA GLU A 357 -24.67 11.33 28.05
C GLU A 357 -25.91 10.83 27.26
N ASN A 358 -25.74 10.64 25.95
CA ASN A 358 -26.82 10.28 25.03
C ASN A 358 -26.83 8.79 24.66
N ILE A 359 -25.68 8.09 24.70
CA ILE A 359 -25.54 6.68 24.29
C ILE A 359 -24.69 5.92 25.30
N SER A 360 -25.15 4.72 25.71
CA SER A 360 -24.34 3.87 26.61
C SER A 360 -23.01 3.48 26.00
N LYS A 361 -21.97 3.42 26.84
CA LYS A 361 -20.62 2.95 26.42
C LYS A 361 -20.66 1.60 25.70
N ARG A 362 -21.49 0.68 26.18
CA ARG A 362 -21.64 -0.66 25.59
C ARG A 362 -22.18 -0.58 24.17
N LYS A 363 -23.23 0.19 23.95
CA LYS A 363 -23.83 0.35 22.61
C LYS A 363 -22.83 0.98 21.62
N LEU A 364 -22.10 2.03 22.03
CA LEU A 364 -21.05 2.62 21.19
C LEU A 364 -19.90 1.63 20.89
N TYR A 365 -19.51 0.84 21.87
CA TYR A 365 -18.47 -0.18 21.68
C TYR A 365 -18.93 -1.23 20.67
N ASP A 366 -20.13 -1.77 20.83
CA ASP A 366 -20.68 -2.80 19.95
C ASP A 366 -20.80 -2.31 18.49
N MET A 367 -21.07 -1.02 18.28
CA MET A 367 -21.11 -0.39 16.96
C MET A 367 -19.71 -0.16 16.35
N ARG A 368 -18.73 0.26 17.15
CA ARG A 368 -17.42 0.74 16.68
C ARG A 368 -16.35 -0.33 16.71
N ASN A 369 -16.40 -1.26 17.65
CA ASN A 369 -15.39 -2.30 17.81
C ASN A 369 -15.15 -3.14 16.54
N PRO A 370 -16.17 -3.56 15.77
CA PRO A 370 -15.95 -4.26 14.50
C PRO A 370 -15.12 -3.42 13.52
N ILE A 371 -15.40 -2.12 13.42
CA ILE A 371 -14.68 -1.21 12.52
C ILE A 371 -13.24 -1.03 12.98
N TYR A 372 -13.02 -0.75 14.30
CA TYR A 372 -11.67 -0.64 14.85
C TYR A 372 -10.83 -1.89 14.57
N SER A 373 -11.42 -3.08 14.78
CA SER A 373 -10.73 -4.35 14.56
C SER A 373 -10.39 -4.58 13.09
N GLU A 374 -11.29 -4.23 12.18
CA GLU A 374 -11.12 -4.46 10.73
C GLU A 374 -10.05 -3.57 10.11
N ILE A 375 -10.05 -2.27 10.46
CA ILE A 375 -9.11 -1.32 9.85
C ILE A 375 -7.73 -1.33 10.50
N SER A 376 -7.59 -1.81 11.74
CA SER A 376 -6.30 -1.82 12.44
C SER A 376 -5.32 -2.86 11.87
N HIS A 377 -4.03 -2.56 12.03
CA HIS A 377 -2.93 -3.48 11.75
C HIS A 377 -2.45 -4.15 13.04
N ILE A 378 -2.52 -3.42 14.15
CA ILE A 378 -2.09 -3.88 15.48
C ILE A 378 -3.23 -3.68 16.46
N HIS A 379 -3.54 -4.70 17.27
CA HIS A 379 -4.56 -4.66 18.33
C HIS A 379 -3.92 -4.77 19.71
N ILE A 380 -4.00 -3.71 20.48
CA ILE A 380 -3.39 -3.61 21.82
C ILE A 380 -4.46 -3.52 22.91
N LYS A 381 -4.55 -4.55 23.74
CA LYS A 381 -5.37 -4.49 24.96
C LYS A 381 -4.65 -3.64 26.01
N HIS A 382 -5.18 -2.44 26.26
CA HIS A 382 -4.68 -1.50 27.26
C HIS A 382 -5.34 -1.75 28.62
N LYS A 383 -4.55 -2.15 29.62
CA LYS A 383 -5.00 -2.28 31.01
C LYS A 383 -4.71 -0.95 31.77
N ASN A 384 -3.90 -0.96 32.81
CA ASN A 384 -3.66 0.23 33.64
C ASN A 384 -2.23 0.79 33.57
N SER A 385 -1.28 0.06 33.00
CA SER A 385 0.13 0.49 32.93
C SER A 385 0.45 1.09 31.57
N VAL A 386 0.69 2.40 31.56
CA VAL A 386 1.18 3.12 30.36
C VAL A 386 2.51 2.51 29.89
N LYS A 387 3.47 2.29 30.80
CA LYS A 387 4.79 1.73 30.47
C LYS A 387 4.70 0.35 29.82
N SER A 388 3.87 -0.55 30.37
CA SER A 388 3.69 -1.89 29.80
C SER A 388 3.03 -1.83 28.43
N THR A 389 2.03 -0.96 28.24
CA THR A 389 1.34 -0.77 26.97
C THR A 389 2.30 -0.22 25.91
N LEU A 390 3.13 0.76 26.25
CA LEU A 390 4.15 1.31 25.35
C LEU A 390 5.17 0.27 24.92
N ASN A 391 5.69 -0.53 25.84
CA ASN A 391 6.62 -1.61 25.50
C ASN A 391 5.99 -2.59 24.50
N LYS A 392 4.72 -2.95 24.71
CA LYS A 392 4.00 -3.83 23.80
C LYS A 392 3.80 -3.17 22.43
N ILE A 393 3.38 -1.91 22.39
CA ILE A 393 3.20 -1.18 21.13
C ILE A 393 4.51 -1.16 20.32
N VAL A 394 5.63 -0.80 20.94
CA VAL A 394 6.93 -0.73 20.24
C VAL A 394 7.30 -2.09 19.67
N SER A 395 7.19 -3.15 20.46
CA SER A 395 7.49 -4.52 19.99
C SER A 395 6.59 -4.97 18.83
N GLU A 396 5.28 -4.64 18.87
CA GLU A 396 4.35 -5.00 17.80
C GLU A 396 4.57 -4.14 16.53
N VAL A 397 4.99 -2.87 16.69
CA VAL A 397 5.36 -2.00 15.56
C VAL A 397 6.60 -2.53 14.84
N GLU A 398 7.63 -2.91 15.60
CA GLU A 398 8.84 -3.55 15.06
C GLU A 398 8.50 -4.87 14.34
N SER A 399 7.69 -5.73 14.98
CA SER A 399 7.23 -6.98 14.37
C SER A 399 6.43 -6.76 13.08
N TYR A 400 5.59 -5.73 13.06
CA TYR A 400 4.80 -5.40 11.87
C TYR A 400 5.70 -5.09 10.68
N TYR A 401 6.69 -4.22 10.85
CA TYR A 401 7.60 -3.85 9.77
C TYR A 401 8.45 -5.02 9.28
N GLU A 402 8.90 -5.87 10.19
CA GLU A 402 9.80 -6.99 9.86
C GLU A 402 9.08 -8.22 9.29
N LYS A 403 7.85 -8.51 9.73
CA LYS A 403 7.18 -9.80 9.49
C LYS A 403 5.73 -9.65 9.03
N ASP A 404 4.91 -8.91 9.78
CA ASP A 404 3.45 -8.97 9.62
C ASP A 404 2.97 -8.26 8.35
N TYR A 405 3.72 -7.27 7.87
CA TYR A 405 3.46 -6.61 6.58
C TYR A 405 3.48 -7.60 5.41
N PHE A 406 4.27 -8.68 5.51
CA PHE A 406 4.45 -9.67 4.45
C PHE A 406 3.45 -10.83 4.52
N ASN A 407 2.67 -10.96 5.60
CA ASN A 407 1.67 -12.02 5.82
C ASN A 407 0.27 -11.61 5.33
#